data_093e04d7af8565318a14ebc56d8e0f31
#
_entry.id   093e04d7af8565318a14ebc56d8e0f31
#
_cell.length_a   1.000
_cell.length_b   1.000
_cell.length_c   1.000
_cell.angle_alpha   90.00
_cell.angle_beta   90.00
_cell.angle_gamma   90.00
#
_symmetry.space_group_name_H-M   'P 1'
#
loop_
_entity.id
_entity.type
_entity.pdbx_description
1 polymer ?
#
loop_
_entity_poly.entity_id
_entity_poly.type
_entity_poly.pdbx_seq_one_letter_code
_entity_poly.pdbx_strand_id
1 'polypeptide(L)'
;FMKNNKTTLDAFKILFKNGDKCIPVYKRILADVLTPVGVWNALNQNIDYGFIFESVEKNIKRSRYSYIGINPKTIFVSKGSRTQVIKNKKIDLINKPITDLIRQEQIGYDQRSSDDLPPFSGGMVGYLSYETVRWYEKISIHKDSMIPESIFMLFEDIIAFDHVNGDAIVISNVKIKNSTSLETKYKNAIERIDQIGELMHNRFEYRQKPEKNT
;
A
#
# COMPACT_ATOMS: atom_id res chain seq x y z
N PHE A 1 -4.59 27.36 -0.90
CA PHE A 1 -5.57 26.42 -0.31
C PHE A 1 -4.83 25.58 0.71
N MET A 2 -5.17 25.71 2.02
CA MET A 2 -4.65 24.83 3.07
C MET A 2 -5.19 23.42 2.82
N LYS A 3 -4.32 22.45 2.57
CA LYS A 3 -4.70 21.03 2.51
C LYS A 3 -5.10 20.56 3.92
N ASN A 4 -6.15 19.75 4.01
CA ASN A 4 -6.53 19.14 5.28
C ASN A 4 -5.42 18.23 5.81
N ASN A 5 -5.07 18.38 7.08
CA ASN A 5 -4.02 17.58 7.71
C ASN A 5 -4.43 16.14 8.00
N LYS A 6 -5.73 15.85 8.04
CA LYS A 6 -6.29 14.51 8.29
C LYS A 6 -7.74 14.40 7.86
N THR A 7 -8.18 13.18 7.57
CA THR A 7 -9.59 12.85 7.45
C THR A 7 -10.28 12.97 8.81
N THR A 8 -11.38 13.71 8.89
CA THR A 8 -12.23 13.79 10.10
C THR A 8 -13.30 12.69 10.08
N LEU A 9 -13.87 12.36 11.24
CA LEU A 9 -14.97 11.40 11.32
C LEU A 9 -16.19 11.86 10.51
N ASP A 10 -16.47 13.18 10.50
CA ASP A 10 -17.61 13.73 9.74
C ASP A 10 -17.37 13.62 8.23
N ALA A 11 -16.15 13.92 7.76
CA ALA A 11 -15.77 13.72 6.36
C ALA A 11 -15.89 12.23 5.96
N PHE A 12 -15.45 11.32 6.82
CA PHE A 12 -15.58 9.87 6.61
C PHE A 12 -17.05 9.45 6.49
N LYS A 13 -17.94 9.97 7.36
CA LYS A 13 -19.38 9.70 7.31
C LYS A 13 -20.05 10.28 6.06
N ILE A 14 -19.60 11.44 5.59
CA ILE A 14 -20.11 12.05 4.35
C ILE A 14 -19.74 11.17 3.14
N LEU A 15 -18.50 10.71 3.03
CA LEU A 15 -18.07 9.82 1.96
C LEU A 15 -18.87 8.51 1.94
N PHE A 16 -19.13 7.94 3.11
CA PHE A 16 -20.02 6.78 3.23
C PHE A 16 -21.44 7.04 2.72
N LYS A 17 -22.04 8.17 3.10
CA LYS A 17 -23.40 8.57 2.63
C LYS A 17 -23.45 8.76 1.11
N ASN A 18 -22.33 9.16 0.49
CA ASN A 18 -22.20 9.28 -0.95
C ASN A 18 -22.06 7.94 -1.68
N GLY A 19 -22.05 6.82 -0.94
CA GLY A 19 -22.01 5.46 -1.49
C GLY A 19 -20.60 4.92 -1.74
N ASP A 20 -19.57 5.57 -1.20
CA ASP A 20 -18.19 5.09 -1.34
C ASP A 20 -17.99 3.76 -0.58
N LYS A 21 -17.48 2.76 -1.28
CA LYS A 21 -17.29 1.40 -0.74
C LYS A 21 -15.92 1.21 -0.08
N CYS A 22 -14.97 2.06 -0.43
CA CYS A 22 -13.64 2.11 0.14
C CYS A 22 -13.30 3.57 0.43
N ILE A 23 -13.11 3.91 1.70
CA ILE A 23 -12.92 5.28 2.16
C ILE A 23 -11.49 5.43 2.70
N PRO A 24 -10.67 6.32 2.13
CA PRO A 24 -9.34 6.60 2.63
C PRO A 24 -9.42 7.45 3.89
N VAL A 25 -8.80 6.98 4.96
CA VAL A 25 -8.49 7.75 6.15
C VAL A 25 -7.01 8.08 6.10
N TYR A 26 -6.63 9.33 6.31
CA TYR A 26 -5.23 9.74 6.23
C TYR A 26 -4.86 10.76 7.31
N LYS A 27 -3.55 10.85 7.56
CA LYS A 27 -2.92 11.88 8.39
C LYS A 27 -1.62 12.32 7.73
N ARG A 28 -1.36 13.63 7.69
CA ARG A 28 -0.10 14.22 7.27
C ARG A 28 0.84 14.33 8.46
N ILE A 29 2.06 13.91 8.25
CA ILE A 29 3.13 13.92 9.26
C ILE A 29 4.27 14.73 8.66
N LEU A 30 4.86 15.63 9.45
CA LEU A 30 6.05 16.37 9.05
C LEU A 30 7.20 15.39 8.80
N ALA A 31 7.85 15.49 7.65
CA ALA A 31 8.86 14.54 7.21
C ALA A 31 10.24 15.18 6.97
N ASP A 32 10.53 16.33 7.57
CA ASP A 32 11.76 17.09 7.34
C ASP A 32 13.04 16.29 7.56
N VAL A 33 13.00 15.34 8.52
CA VAL A 33 14.14 14.48 8.85
C VAL A 33 13.95 13.03 8.35
N LEU A 34 12.80 12.71 7.77
CA LEU A 34 12.47 11.36 7.31
C LEU A 34 12.76 11.22 5.82
N THR A 35 13.45 10.14 5.44
CA THR A 35 13.62 9.77 4.04
C THR A 35 12.84 8.48 3.72
N PRO A 36 12.35 8.30 2.47
CA PRO A 36 11.66 7.06 2.09
C PRO A 36 12.48 5.80 2.40
N VAL A 37 13.76 5.78 2.04
CA VAL A 37 14.67 4.66 2.32
C VAL A 37 14.90 4.48 3.82
N GLY A 38 15.05 5.57 4.57
CA GLY A 38 15.22 5.51 6.02
C GLY A 38 14.00 4.89 6.72
N VAL A 39 12.81 5.32 6.33
CA VAL A 39 11.55 4.77 6.84
C VAL A 39 11.35 3.33 6.39
N TRP A 40 11.63 3.00 5.12
CA TRP A 40 11.61 1.61 4.65
C TRP A 40 12.50 0.71 5.50
N ASN A 41 13.75 1.10 5.74
CA ASN A 41 14.67 0.34 6.56
C ASN A 41 14.23 0.21 8.02
N ALA A 42 13.51 1.20 8.56
CA ALA A 42 12.96 1.14 9.90
C ALA A 42 11.78 0.15 9.98
N LEU A 43 10.94 0.08 8.96
CA LEU A 43 9.74 -0.74 8.93
C LEU A 43 10.01 -2.18 8.49
N ASN A 44 10.99 -2.40 7.60
CA ASN A 44 11.23 -3.68 6.89
C ASN A 44 11.78 -4.82 7.77
N GLN A 45 12.20 -4.57 9.01
CA GLN A 45 12.86 -5.58 9.86
C GLN A 45 11.96 -6.78 10.24
N ASN A 46 10.63 -6.62 10.17
CA ASN A 46 9.65 -7.64 10.52
C ASN A 46 8.54 -7.79 9.46
N ILE A 47 8.85 -7.48 8.20
CA ILE A 47 7.89 -7.51 7.10
C ILE A 47 8.33 -8.56 6.08
N ASP A 48 7.47 -9.56 5.83
CA ASP A 48 7.72 -10.57 4.80
C ASP A 48 7.50 -10.02 3.39
N TYR A 49 6.57 -9.06 3.23
CA TYR A 49 6.14 -8.50 1.96
C TYR A 49 5.90 -7.00 2.07
N GLY A 50 6.44 -6.25 1.13
CA GLY A 50 6.26 -4.81 1.04
C GLY A 50 6.89 -4.27 -0.24
N PHE A 51 6.75 -2.99 -0.48
CA PHE A 51 7.42 -2.31 -1.58
C PHE A 51 7.85 -0.90 -1.19
N ILE A 52 8.86 -0.41 -1.87
CA ILE A 52 9.23 1.00 -1.93
C ILE A 52 9.32 1.42 -3.39
N PHE A 53 8.62 2.49 -3.74
CA PHE A 53 8.77 3.19 -5.02
C PHE A 53 9.36 4.56 -4.76
N GLU A 54 10.57 4.76 -5.23
CA GLU A 54 11.28 6.01 -5.09
C GLU A 54 11.45 6.67 -6.46
N SER A 55 11.10 7.95 -6.55
CA SER A 55 11.24 8.69 -7.78
C SER A 55 12.57 9.41 -7.81
N VAL A 56 13.38 9.13 -8.83
CA VAL A 56 14.76 9.66 -8.98
C VAL A 56 14.83 10.77 -10.03
N GLU A 57 13.77 11.04 -10.78
CA GLU A 57 13.78 12.05 -11.83
C GLU A 57 13.79 13.47 -11.27
N LYS A 58 14.68 14.33 -11.81
CA LYS A 58 14.76 15.77 -11.47
C LYS A 58 13.54 16.60 -11.93
N ASN A 59 12.53 16.00 -12.55
CA ASN A 59 11.35 16.67 -13.05
C ASN A 59 10.23 16.68 -11.98
N ILE A 60 10.08 17.79 -11.27
CA ILE A 60 9.18 18.02 -10.13
C ILE A 60 7.72 17.56 -10.39
N LYS A 61 7.23 17.59 -11.61
CA LYS A 61 5.86 17.17 -11.93
C LYS A 61 5.66 15.65 -11.95
N ARG A 62 6.70 14.87 -12.28
CA ARG A 62 6.63 13.40 -12.39
C ARG A 62 7.17 12.68 -11.17
N SER A 63 8.07 13.32 -10.40
CA SER A 63 8.78 12.74 -9.26
C SER A 63 8.34 13.30 -7.90
N ARG A 64 7.09 13.78 -7.82
CA ARG A 64 6.58 14.42 -6.61
C ARG A 64 6.46 13.49 -5.43
N TYR A 65 6.15 12.22 -5.67
CA TYR A 65 5.84 11.27 -4.61
C TYR A 65 6.77 10.06 -4.62
N SER A 66 7.18 9.62 -3.42
CA SER A 66 7.69 8.27 -3.15
C SER A 66 6.68 7.51 -2.31
N TYR A 67 6.59 6.19 -2.51
CA TYR A 67 5.58 5.36 -1.86
C TYR A 67 6.19 4.18 -1.14
N ILE A 68 5.65 3.85 0.03
CA ILE A 68 5.95 2.64 0.77
C ILE A 68 4.63 1.93 1.09
N GLY A 69 4.57 0.62 0.82
CA GLY A 69 3.49 -0.25 1.25
C GLY A 69 4.02 -1.39 2.09
N ILE A 70 3.37 -1.63 3.21
CA ILE A 70 3.73 -2.67 4.16
C ILE A 70 2.51 -3.52 4.52
N ASN A 71 2.74 -4.78 4.93
CA ASN A 71 1.70 -5.68 5.42
C ASN A 71 0.50 -5.80 4.47
N PRO A 72 0.68 -6.32 3.25
CA PRO A 72 -0.41 -6.44 2.30
C PRO A 72 -1.54 -7.30 2.85
N LYS A 73 -2.77 -6.90 2.58
CA LYS A 73 -4.00 -7.58 3.02
C LYS A 73 -4.18 -8.94 2.35
N THR A 74 -3.80 -9.01 1.08
CA THR A 74 -3.89 -10.22 0.26
C THR A 74 -2.68 -10.26 -0.65
N ILE A 75 -2.11 -11.45 -0.79
CA ILE A 75 -1.01 -11.69 -1.73
C ILE A 75 -1.46 -12.80 -2.70
N PHE A 76 -1.25 -12.58 -3.97
CA PHE A 76 -1.48 -13.53 -5.04
C PHE A 76 -0.15 -13.92 -5.65
N VAL A 77 0.16 -15.21 -5.66
CA VAL A 77 1.37 -15.76 -6.28
C VAL A 77 0.96 -16.77 -7.33
N SER A 78 1.25 -16.52 -8.60
CA SER A 78 0.79 -17.37 -9.70
C SER A 78 1.95 -18.07 -10.43
N LYS A 79 1.68 -19.31 -10.80
CA LYS A 79 2.50 -20.09 -11.73
C LYS A 79 1.57 -20.89 -12.65
N GLY A 80 1.52 -20.54 -13.92
CA GLY A 80 0.54 -21.11 -14.87
C GLY A 80 -0.89 -20.75 -14.50
N SER A 81 -1.76 -21.75 -14.50
CA SER A 81 -3.19 -21.60 -14.15
C SER A 81 -3.46 -21.70 -12.63
N ARG A 82 -2.43 -21.89 -11.81
CA ARG A 82 -2.57 -22.04 -10.36
C ARG A 82 -2.12 -20.78 -9.65
N THR A 83 -2.98 -20.28 -8.77
CA THR A 83 -2.69 -19.11 -7.96
C THR A 83 -2.81 -19.45 -6.49
N GLN A 84 -1.75 -19.18 -5.73
CA GLN A 84 -1.79 -19.16 -4.27
C GLN A 84 -2.34 -17.82 -3.82
N VAL A 85 -3.32 -17.85 -2.92
CA VAL A 85 -3.90 -16.67 -2.28
C VAL A 85 -3.55 -16.70 -0.82
N ILE A 86 -2.78 -15.73 -0.36
CA ILE A 86 -2.32 -15.63 1.03
C ILE A 86 -3.09 -14.51 1.70
N LYS A 87 -3.89 -14.86 2.73
CA LYS A 87 -4.67 -13.92 3.56
C LYS A 87 -4.52 -14.32 5.03
N ASN A 88 -4.16 -13.38 5.89
CA ASN A 88 -4.02 -13.63 7.34
C ASN A 88 -3.15 -14.87 7.65
N LYS A 89 -2.02 -15.02 6.96
CA LYS A 89 -1.09 -16.19 7.06
C LYS A 89 -1.69 -17.53 6.61
N LYS A 90 -2.91 -17.58 6.10
CA LYS A 90 -3.50 -18.78 5.48
C LYS A 90 -3.21 -18.76 3.98
N ILE A 91 -2.91 -19.93 3.44
CA ILE A 91 -2.59 -20.13 2.02
C ILE A 91 -3.67 -21.02 1.42
N ASP A 92 -4.39 -20.47 0.46
CA ASP A 92 -5.37 -21.20 -0.34
C ASP A 92 -4.82 -21.35 -1.77
N LEU A 93 -4.88 -22.58 -2.31
CA LEU A 93 -4.50 -22.84 -3.70
C LEU A 93 -5.74 -22.85 -4.56
N ILE A 94 -5.82 -21.90 -5.51
CA ILE A 94 -6.98 -21.72 -6.38
C ILE A 94 -6.57 -22.00 -7.83
N ASN A 95 -7.33 -22.86 -8.51
CA ASN A 95 -7.11 -23.15 -9.93
C ASN A 95 -7.87 -22.14 -10.82
N LYS A 96 -7.41 -20.88 -10.76
CA LYS A 96 -7.92 -19.77 -11.58
C LYS A 96 -6.76 -18.86 -11.97
N PRO A 97 -6.85 -18.19 -13.14
CA PRO A 97 -5.90 -17.17 -13.52
C PRO A 97 -5.84 -16.03 -12.48
N ILE A 98 -4.65 -15.52 -12.23
CA ILE A 98 -4.45 -14.42 -11.29
C ILE A 98 -5.27 -13.17 -11.66
N THR A 99 -5.45 -12.92 -12.95
CA THR A 99 -6.22 -11.78 -13.48
C THR A 99 -7.66 -11.77 -13.01
N ASP A 100 -8.29 -12.96 -12.93
CA ASP A 100 -9.67 -13.09 -12.46
C ASP A 100 -9.78 -12.83 -10.96
N LEU A 101 -8.80 -13.32 -10.20
CA LEU A 101 -8.74 -13.11 -8.75
C LEU A 101 -8.48 -11.66 -8.41
N ILE A 102 -7.55 -10.98 -9.12
CA ILE A 102 -7.31 -9.56 -8.98
C ILE A 102 -8.56 -8.75 -9.26
N ARG A 103 -9.25 -9.05 -10.38
CA ARG A 103 -10.50 -8.36 -10.75
C ARG A 103 -11.58 -8.53 -9.67
N GLN A 104 -11.73 -9.73 -9.11
CA GLN A 104 -12.67 -9.97 -8.00
C GLN A 104 -12.31 -9.21 -6.73
N GLU A 105 -11.02 -9.13 -6.39
CA GLU A 105 -10.57 -8.42 -5.19
C GLU A 105 -10.70 -6.90 -5.34
N GLN A 106 -10.52 -6.36 -6.55
CA GLN A 106 -10.68 -4.93 -6.85
C GLN A 106 -12.13 -4.44 -6.69
N ILE A 107 -13.12 -5.34 -6.80
CA ILE A 107 -14.51 -4.99 -6.58
C ILE A 107 -14.70 -4.48 -5.14
N GLY A 108 -15.11 -3.21 -5.01
CA GLY A 108 -15.27 -2.55 -3.71
C GLY A 108 -14.06 -1.80 -3.20
N TYR A 109 -13.01 -1.65 -4.03
CA TYR A 109 -11.92 -0.69 -3.84
C TYR A 109 -12.04 0.51 -4.79
N ASP A 110 -13.25 0.78 -5.28
CA ASP A 110 -13.51 1.97 -6.06
C ASP A 110 -13.40 3.20 -5.15
N GLN A 111 -12.30 3.93 -5.31
CA GLN A 111 -11.99 5.15 -4.58
C GLN A 111 -12.23 6.35 -5.48
N ARG A 112 -12.88 7.37 -4.94
CA ARG A 112 -12.90 8.68 -5.61
C ARG A 112 -11.55 9.36 -5.45
N SER A 113 -11.07 9.96 -6.53
CA SER A 113 -9.91 10.85 -6.45
C SER A 113 -10.23 12.05 -5.56
N SER A 114 -9.27 12.45 -4.75
CA SER A 114 -9.35 13.63 -3.89
C SER A 114 -8.07 14.44 -4.08
N ASP A 115 -8.20 15.76 -4.16
CA ASP A 115 -7.05 16.65 -4.27
C ASP A 115 -6.16 16.64 -3.03
N ASP A 116 -6.67 16.14 -1.91
CA ASP A 116 -5.94 15.98 -0.65
C ASP A 116 -5.02 14.74 -0.63
N LEU A 117 -5.24 13.79 -1.55
CA LEU A 117 -4.51 12.52 -1.62
C LEU A 117 -3.54 12.47 -2.79
N PRO A 118 -2.47 11.68 -2.69
CA PRO A 118 -1.58 11.42 -3.82
C PRO A 118 -2.29 10.57 -4.88
N PRO A 119 -1.80 10.55 -6.14
CA PRO A 119 -2.37 9.75 -7.23
C PRO A 119 -2.48 8.24 -6.91
N PHE A 120 -1.54 7.71 -6.12
CA PHE A 120 -1.60 6.37 -5.59
C PHE A 120 -1.80 6.41 -4.08
N SER A 121 -2.97 5.97 -3.62
CA SER A 121 -3.36 5.99 -2.21
C SER A 121 -3.65 4.59 -1.65
N GLY A 122 -3.40 3.53 -2.41
CA GLY A 122 -3.62 2.13 -2.07
C GLY A 122 -4.04 1.31 -3.27
N GLY A 123 -4.08 0.01 -3.13
CA GLY A 123 -4.48 -0.89 -4.20
C GLY A 123 -3.47 -2.02 -4.43
N MET A 124 -3.41 -2.51 -5.67
CA MET A 124 -2.57 -3.64 -6.04
C MET A 124 -1.20 -3.18 -6.55
N VAL A 125 -0.15 -3.75 -5.99
CA VAL A 125 1.23 -3.60 -6.44
C VAL A 125 1.82 -4.97 -6.68
N GLY A 126 2.55 -5.14 -7.79
CA GLY A 126 3.13 -6.43 -8.12
C GLY A 126 3.86 -6.41 -9.45
N TYR A 127 4.15 -7.59 -9.97
CA TYR A 127 4.79 -7.76 -11.27
C TYR A 127 4.16 -8.90 -12.07
N LEU A 128 4.30 -8.77 -13.38
CA LEU A 128 4.13 -9.83 -14.36
C LEU A 128 5.52 -10.12 -14.96
N SER A 129 5.97 -11.38 -14.91
CA SER A 129 7.20 -11.76 -15.57
C SER A 129 7.03 -11.77 -17.09
N TYR A 130 8.14 -11.80 -17.82
CA TYR A 130 8.09 -11.88 -19.28
C TYR A 130 7.33 -13.11 -19.80
N GLU A 131 7.39 -14.21 -19.06
CA GLU A 131 6.72 -15.47 -19.42
C GLU A 131 5.20 -15.33 -19.50
N THR A 132 4.61 -14.32 -18.87
CA THR A 132 3.16 -14.06 -18.95
C THR A 132 2.70 -13.61 -20.34
N VAL A 133 3.62 -13.21 -21.23
CA VAL A 133 3.30 -12.88 -22.63
C VAL A 133 2.58 -14.04 -23.34
N ARG A 134 2.86 -15.29 -22.97
CA ARG A 134 2.17 -16.47 -23.49
C ARG A 134 0.67 -16.54 -23.19
N TRP A 135 0.17 -15.72 -22.28
CA TRP A 135 -1.28 -15.61 -22.03
C TRP A 135 -1.99 -14.90 -23.17
N TYR A 136 -1.25 -14.11 -23.96
CA TYR A 136 -1.76 -13.28 -25.04
C TYR A 136 -1.25 -13.74 -26.41
N GLU A 137 -0.04 -14.31 -26.44
CA GLU A 137 0.66 -14.70 -27.68
C GLU A 137 1.02 -16.18 -27.68
N LYS A 138 0.97 -16.82 -28.86
CA LYS A 138 1.39 -18.22 -29.05
C LYS A 138 2.91 -18.32 -29.14
N ILE A 139 3.61 -18.12 -28.04
CA ILE A 139 5.05 -18.18 -27.95
C ILE A 139 5.46 -19.38 -27.10
N SER A 140 6.45 -20.14 -27.59
CA SER A 140 7.08 -21.21 -26.82
C SER A 140 8.13 -20.62 -25.90
N ILE A 141 7.89 -20.66 -24.57
CA ILE A 141 8.83 -20.16 -23.56
C ILE A 141 9.28 -21.34 -22.69
N HIS A 142 10.57 -21.40 -22.38
CA HIS A 142 11.11 -22.40 -21.45
C HIS A 142 10.49 -22.24 -20.05
N LYS A 143 10.00 -23.36 -19.49
CA LYS A 143 9.20 -23.38 -18.25
C LYS A 143 10.00 -23.48 -16.96
N ASP A 144 11.32 -23.36 -16.98
CA ASP A 144 12.19 -23.71 -15.85
C ASP A 144 12.55 -22.53 -14.91
N SER A 145 11.74 -21.50 -14.87
CA SER A 145 11.94 -20.44 -13.87
C SER A 145 11.47 -20.91 -12.49
N MET A 146 12.33 -20.85 -11.49
CA MET A 146 11.94 -21.02 -10.06
C MET A 146 11.14 -19.81 -9.56
N ILE A 147 11.16 -18.70 -10.29
CA ILE A 147 10.48 -17.45 -9.95
C ILE A 147 9.00 -17.57 -10.32
N PRO A 148 8.08 -17.11 -9.48
CA PRO A 148 6.66 -17.02 -9.83
C PRO A 148 6.45 -16.17 -11.10
N GLU A 149 5.50 -16.55 -11.95
CA GLU A 149 5.18 -15.80 -13.17
C GLU A 149 4.56 -14.44 -12.85
N SER A 150 3.85 -14.36 -11.74
CA SER A 150 3.36 -13.09 -11.24
C SER A 150 3.17 -13.11 -9.73
N ILE A 151 3.37 -11.95 -9.11
CA ILE A 151 3.02 -11.68 -7.74
C ILE A 151 2.27 -10.34 -7.72
N PHE A 152 1.10 -10.32 -7.08
CA PHE A 152 0.37 -9.10 -6.78
C PHE A 152 -0.01 -9.05 -5.31
N MET A 153 0.12 -7.87 -4.72
CA MET A 153 -0.12 -7.63 -3.31
C MET A 153 -1.11 -6.47 -3.17
N LEU A 154 -2.16 -6.67 -2.38
CA LEU A 154 -3.15 -5.63 -2.07
C LEU A 154 -2.74 -4.89 -0.82
N PHE A 155 -2.51 -3.59 -0.93
CA PHE A 155 -2.17 -2.71 0.18
C PHE A 155 -3.35 -1.81 0.54
N GLU A 156 -3.80 -1.93 1.78
CA GLU A 156 -4.78 -1.01 2.37
C GLU A 156 -4.07 0.19 3.04
N ASP A 157 -2.86 -0.04 3.56
CA ASP A 157 -2.08 0.99 4.24
C ASP A 157 -0.87 1.40 3.37
N ILE A 158 -0.73 2.71 3.13
CA ILE A 158 0.30 3.32 2.27
C ILE A 158 0.92 4.52 2.98
N ILE A 159 2.22 4.69 2.82
CA ILE A 159 2.94 5.91 3.18
C ILE A 159 3.36 6.58 1.86
N ALA A 160 2.94 7.81 1.66
CA ALA A 160 3.33 8.62 0.51
C ALA A 160 4.14 9.83 0.97
N PHE A 161 5.36 9.98 0.51
CA PHE A 161 6.20 11.17 0.75
C PHE A 161 5.91 12.20 -0.34
N ASP A 162 5.46 13.37 0.04
CA ASP A 162 5.27 14.53 -0.86
C ASP A 162 6.52 15.40 -0.84
N HIS A 163 7.41 15.19 -1.80
CA HIS A 163 8.70 15.91 -1.88
C HIS A 163 8.55 17.41 -2.14
N VAL A 164 7.37 17.87 -2.59
CA VAL A 164 7.09 19.30 -2.80
C VAL A 164 6.69 19.99 -1.50
N ASN A 165 5.88 19.30 -0.67
CA ASN A 165 5.40 19.85 0.59
C ASN A 165 6.30 19.50 1.79
N GLY A 166 7.23 18.55 1.67
CA GLY A 166 8.09 18.08 2.77
C GLY A 166 7.33 17.29 3.83
N ASP A 167 6.18 16.70 3.47
CA ASP A 167 5.38 15.89 4.38
C ASP A 167 5.28 14.42 3.93
N ALA A 168 4.94 13.55 4.87
CA ALA A 168 4.52 12.18 4.61
C ALA A 168 3.03 12.04 4.91
N ILE A 169 2.32 11.36 4.01
CA ILE A 169 0.89 11.10 4.14
C ILE A 169 0.74 9.62 4.46
N VAL A 170 0.33 9.28 5.67
CA VAL A 170 -0.01 7.92 6.06
C VAL A 170 -1.50 7.71 5.78
N ILE A 171 -1.82 6.74 4.93
CA ILE A 171 -3.17 6.49 4.42
C ILE A 171 -3.57 5.09 4.83
N SER A 172 -4.80 4.93 5.32
CA SER A 172 -5.42 3.65 5.60
C SER A 172 -6.77 3.55 4.90
N ASN A 173 -6.90 2.63 3.98
CA ASN A 173 -8.11 2.42 3.18
C ASN A 173 -9.09 1.52 3.90
N VAL A 174 -10.27 2.04 4.20
CA VAL A 174 -11.30 1.35 4.96
C VAL A 174 -12.37 0.81 4.01
N LYS A 175 -12.38 -0.52 3.82
CA LYS A 175 -13.43 -1.19 3.06
C LYS A 175 -14.71 -1.27 3.88
N ILE A 176 -15.80 -0.71 3.35
CA ILE A 176 -17.09 -0.70 4.03
C ILE A 176 -17.82 -2.01 3.74
N LYS A 177 -17.91 -2.86 4.75
CA LYS A 177 -18.77 -4.05 4.78
C LYS A 177 -19.81 -3.85 5.89
N ASN A 178 -21.01 -4.36 5.71
CA ASN A 178 -22.22 -4.01 6.46
C ASN A 178 -22.28 -4.40 7.96
N SER A 179 -21.22 -4.88 8.60
CA SER A 179 -21.30 -5.51 9.92
C SER A 179 -20.69 -4.76 11.11
N THR A 180 -20.07 -3.60 10.89
CA THR A 180 -19.38 -2.88 11.97
C THR A 180 -19.73 -1.39 11.90
N SER A 181 -19.80 -0.70 13.05
CA SER A 181 -20.13 0.74 13.06
C SER A 181 -19.05 1.56 12.32
N LEU A 182 -19.47 2.66 11.73
CA LEU A 182 -18.56 3.56 10.99
C LEU A 182 -17.53 4.17 11.94
N GLU A 183 -17.93 4.49 13.16
CA GLU A 183 -17.05 5.04 14.20
C GLU A 183 -15.92 4.06 14.53
N THR A 184 -16.26 2.78 14.73
CA THR A 184 -15.27 1.74 15.01
C THR A 184 -14.31 1.56 13.85
N LYS A 185 -14.82 1.57 12.61
CA LYS A 185 -13.96 1.45 11.41
C LYS A 185 -13.00 2.62 11.28
N TYR A 186 -13.49 3.84 11.48
CA TYR A 186 -12.68 5.05 11.47
C TYR A 186 -11.62 5.01 12.59
N LYS A 187 -12.00 4.67 13.81
CA LYS A 187 -11.11 4.55 14.96
C LYS A 187 -9.98 3.57 14.69
N ASN A 188 -10.30 2.37 14.20
CA ASN A 188 -9.30 1.36 13.84
C ASN A 188 -8.32 1.83 12.74
N ALA A 189 -8.79 2.64 11.79
CA ALA A 189 -7.93 3.21 10.76
C ALA A 189 -6.98 4.26 11.34
N ILE A 190 -7.47 5.14 12.21
CA ILE A 190 -6.63 6.12 12.92
C ILE A 190 -5.58 5.43 13.79
N GLU A 191 -5.95 4.40 14.54
CA GLU A 191 -5.01 3.61 15.35
C GLU A 191 -3.89 2.99 14.50
N ARG A 192 -4.21 2.43 13.31
CA ARG A 192 -3.19 1.92 12.38
C ARG A 192 -2.26 3.03 11.88
N ILE A 193 -2.82 4.17 11.50
CA ILE A 193 -2.06 5.33 11.05
C ILE A 193 -1.10 5.82 12.14
N ASP A 194 -1.57 5.93 13.36
CA ASP A 194 -0.76 6.38 14.50
C ASP A 194 0.35 5.38 14.81
N GLN A 195 0.08 4.07 14.80
CA GLN A 195 1.09 3.02 14.94
C GLN A 195 2.18 3.09 13.86
N ILE A 196 1.79 3.30 12.60
CA ILE A 196 2.75 3.48 11.49
C ILE A 196 3.59 4.75 11.75
N GLY A 197 2.97 5.86 12.11
CA GLY A 197 3.63 7.12 12.42
C GLY A 197 4.65 6.99 13.57
N GLU A 198 4.31 6.30 14.64
CA GLU A 198 5.22 6.02 15.75
C GLU A 198 6.42 5.16 15.31
N LEU A 199 6.19 4.14 14.50
CA LEU A 199 7.28 3.31 13.97
C LEU A 199 8.23 4.10 13.07
N MET A 200 7.70 5.03 12.27
CA MET A 200 8.52 5.91 11.42
C MET A 200 9.48 6.78 12.26
N HIS A 201 9.02 7.31 13.41
CA HIS A 201 9.82 8.21 14.25
C HIS A 201 10.76 7.47 15.21
N ASN A 202 10.25 6.52 15.99
CA ASN A 202 10.99 5.87 17.07
C ASN A 202 12.22 5.10 16.58
N ARG A 203 12.15 4.48 15.40
CA ARG A 203 13.29 3.73 14.85
C ARG A 203 14.30 4.61 14.14
N PHE A 204 13.91 5.80 13.72
CA PHE A 204 14.83 6.77 13.13
C PHE A 204 15.76 7.36 14.21
N GLU A 205 15.23 7.68 15.39
CA GLU A 205 16.03 8.18 16.52
C GLU A 205 17.06 7.16 17.03
N TYR A 206 16.70 5.86 17.02
CA TYR A 206 17.61 4.80 17.50
C TYR A 206 18.87 4.64 16.64
N ARG A 207 18.82 4.91 15.33
CA ARG A 207 19.98 4.86 14.43
C ARG A 207 20.91 6.07 14.51
N GLN A 208 20.47 7.16 15.08
CA GLN A 208 21.30 8.36 15.29
C GLN A 208 22.15 8.29 16.57
N LYS A 209 21.95 7.32 17.44
CA LYS A 209 22.82 7.11 18.59
C LYS A 209 24.09 6.41 18.11
N PRO A 210 25.28 7.05 18.24
CA PRO A 210 26.53 6.37 17.91
C PRO A 210 26.69 5.16 18.82
N GLU A 211 27.10 4.03 18.24
CA GLU A 211 27.57 2.89 19.03
C GLU A 211 28.64 3.40 19.99
N LYS A 212 28.38 3.28 21.29
CA LYS A 212 29.42 3.51 22.29
C LYS A 212 30.42 2.38 22.09
N ASN A 213 31.56 2.72 21.43
CA ASN A 213 32.72 1.86 21.41
C ASN A 213 33.15 1.65 22.88
N THR A 214 32.94 0.45 23.37
CA THR A 214 33.54 -0.09 24.60
C THR A 214 34.91 -0.66 24.25
#